data_9ae76448e7c99bc59fd100246e97fb61
#
_entry.id   9ae76448e7c99bc59fd100246e97fb61
#
_cell.length_a   1.000
_cell.length_b   1.000
_cell.length_c   1.000
_cell.angle_alpha   90.00
_cell.angle_beta   90.00
_cell.angle_gamma   90.00
#
_symmetry.space_group_name_H-M   'P 1'
#
loop_
_entity.id
_entity.type
_entity.pdbx_description
1 polymer ?
#
loop_
_entity_poly.entity_id
_entity_poly.type
_entity_poly.pdbx_seq_one_letter_code
_entity_poly.pdbx_strand_id
1 'polypeptide(L)'
;MTRKCFQNSDFRLLWSAGCMTGIARAMEFLALSLYVLQELGLPYLVTIIFAARMLPMSLFGIIIGTISERISPVAVIKTIYGISNIITGISILLVITGNFNVTFAFILAFTNGITWVVDLAVRRRVLVDHINKKLLSSSLAMETLSNNATRLIGPLCAGVIYTYIGLEGIFILQLTMYMLALFLISKFKKLKQWNKKLSSLYNINNNIKQHWAHGLLKEILKTGKNVYHLLSLRLVLLITLIFNIFGFPLVSLIPVLGREKLILSEINIGILASAEGFGALIGALIIGNLSPQKHLVPIFISGITGFFIGMILFSFSPSLFLGFISLTFGGIFLSGFSTMQGALVYQASGTSKGSNFGILATCIGTAPLGLMNLSWIMTILPVEKTIQLNVFLGLFFLLLTGLYFFLKRR
;
A
#
# COMPACT_ATOMS: atom_id res chain seq x y z
N MET A 1 -10.21 -25.09 3.05
CA MET A 1 -9.86 -24.26 4.20
C MET A 1 -10.48 -22.85 4.14
N THR A 2 -10.49 -22.19 3.01
CA THR A 2 -11.09 -20.85 2.82
C THR A 2 -12.56 -20.76 3.24
N ARG A 3 -13.42 -21.73 2.87
CA ARG A 3 -14.84 -21.78 3.27
C ARG A 3 -15.05 -21.75 4.79
N LYS A 4 -14.12 -22.33 5.58
CA LYS A 4 -14.17 -22.31 7.06
C LYS A 4 -13.87 -20.94 7.66
N CYS A 5 -13.07 -20.08 6.99
CA CYS A 5 -12.84 -18.70 7.44
C CYS A 5 -14.14 -17.88 7.40
N PHE A 6 -14.94 -18.06 6.35
CA PHE A 6 -16.21 -17.35 6.17
C PHE A 6 -17.35 -17.84 7.10
N GLN A 7 -17.18 -18.96 7.80
CA GLN A 7 -18.11 -19.38 8.86
C GLN A 7 -17.99 -18.49 10.10
N ASN A 8 -16.83 -17.84 10.31
CA ASN A 8 -16.64 -16.88 11.39
C ASN A 8 -17.25 -15.52 11.01
N SER A 9 -18.28 -15.09 11.76
CA SER A 9 -18.95 -13.79 11.51
C SER A 9 -18.02 -12.61 11.66
N ASP A 10 -17.11 -12.63 12.64
CA ASP A 10 -16.15 -11.56 12.89
C ASP A 10 -15.15 -11.41 11.73
N PHE A 11 -14.70 -12.53 11.18
CA PHE A 11 -13.87 -12.53 9.97
C PHE A 11 -14.58 -11.89 8.78
N ARG A 12 -15.83 -12.30 8.53
CA ARG A 12 -16.61 -11.74 7.41
C ARG A 12 -16.77 -10.23 7.52
N LEU A 13 -17.10 -9.73 8.72
CA LEU A 13 -17.28 -8.28 8.96
C LEU A 13 -15.98 -7.50 8.70
N LEU A 14 -14.85 -7.96 9.27
CA LEU A 14 -13.56 -7.31 9.10
C LEU A 14 -13.04 -7.38 7.67
N TRP A 15 -13.20 -8.54 7.04
CA TRP A 15 -12.73 -8.76 5.67
C TRP A 15 -13.55 -7.94 4.67
N SER A 16 -14.89 -7.95 4.77
CA SER A 16 -15.76 -7.17 3.88
C SER A 16 -15.53 -5.67 4.05
N ALA A 17 -15.37 -5.17 5.28
CA ALA A 17 -15.01 -3.78 5.51
C ALA A 17 -13.68 -3.41 4.85
N GLY A 18 -12.66 -4.28 4.95
CA GLY A 18 -11.37 -4.07 4.28
C GLY A 18 -11.44 -4.09 2.75
N CYS A 19 -12.31 -4.93 2.16
CA CYS A 19 -12.56 -4.91 0.71
C CYS A 19 -13.17 -3.56 0.29
N MET A 20 -14.18 -3.08 1.01
CA MET A 20 -14.85 -1.81 0.69
C MET A 20 -13.89 -0.63 0.79
N THR A 21 -13.16 -0.51 1.90
CA THR A 21 -12.17 0.57 2.05
C THR A 21 -11.02 0.45 1.05
N GLY A 22 -10.64 -0.77 0.67
CA GLY A 22 -9.61 -1.02 -0.36
C GLY A 22 -10.03 -0.55 -1.75
N ILE A 23 -11.26 -0.88 -2.18
CA ILE A 23 -11.83 -0.42 -3.45
C ILE A 23 -11.96 1.10 -3.44
N ALA A 24 -12.55 1.68 -2.38
CA ALA A 24 -12.71 3.12 -2.21
C ALA A 24 -11.38 3.88 -2.37
N ARG A 25 -10.32 3.40 -1.71
CA ARG A 25 -8.98 3.99 -1.82
C ARG A 25 -8.38 3.88 -3.22
N ALA A 26 -8.56 2.74 -3.89
CA ALA A 26 -8.02 2.54 -5.23
C ALA A 26 -8.76 3.39 -6.28
N MET A 27 -10.07 3.55 -6.12
CA MET A 27 -10.89 4.44 -6.95
C MET A 27 -10.48 5.91 -6.78
N GLU A 28 -10.33 6.37 -5.54
CA GLU A 28 -9.93 7.75 -5.25
C GLU A 28 -8.58 8.10 -5.87
N PHE A 29 -7.60 7.19 -5.79
CA PHE A 29 -6.28 7.45 -6.38
C PHE A 29 -6.39 7.77 -7.87
N LEU A 30 -7.12 6.98 -8.63
CA LEU A 30 -7.31 7.24 -10.06
C LEU A 30 -8.15 8.50 -10.30
N ALA A 31 -9.21 8.71 -9.51
CA ALA A 31 -10.07 9.89 -9.64
C ALA A 31 -9.31 11.20 -9.44
N LEU A 32 -8.48 11.28 -8.38
CA LEU A 32 -7.65 12.46 -8.13
C LEU A 32 -6.57 12.64 -9.21
N SER A 33 -6.04 11.53 -9.75
CA SER A 33 -5.10 11.60 -10.87
C SER A 33 -5.77 12.18 -12.13
N LEU A 34 -6.97 11.72 -12.46
CA LEU A 34 -7.74 12.23 -13.60
C LEU A 34 -8.14 13.69 -13.41
N TYR A 35 -8.60 14.07 -12.22
CA TYR A 35 -8.92 15.45 -11.87
C TYR A 35 -7.72 16.38 -12.11
N VAL A 36 -6.55 16.01 -11.60
CA VAL A 36 -5.33 16.81 -11.77
C VAL A 36 -4.92 16.94 -13.23
N LEU A 37 -5.03 15.85 -13.99
CA LEU A 37 -4.63 15.84 -15.40
C LEU A 37 -5.60 16.61 -16.29
N GLN A 38 -6.90 16.61 -15.96
CA GLN A 38 -7.92 17.26 -16.79
C GLN A 38 -8.13 18.73 -16.43
N GLU A 39 -8.28 19.02 -15.13
CA GLU A 39 -8.64 20.37 -14.68
C GLU A 39 -7.42 21.27 -14.49
N LEU A 40 -6.27 20.70 -14.13
CA LEU A 40 -5.08 21.49 -13.81
C LEU A 40 -3.99 21.41 -14.88
N GLY A 41 -3.99 20.34 -15.69
CA GLY A 41 -2.97 20.15 -16.72
C GLY A 41 -1.53 20.05 -16.16
N LEU A 42 -1.36 19.61 -14.91
CA LEU A 42 -0.09 19.58 -14.18
C LEU A 42 0.28 18.14 -13.75
N PRO A 43 0.85 17.32 -14.63
CA PRO A 43 1.13 15.91 -14.40
C PRO A 43 1.95 15.60 -13.14
N TYR A 44 2.91 16.46 -12.81
CA TYR A 44 3.74 16.30 -11.62
C TYR A 44 2.94 16.34 -10.30
N LEU A 45 1.78 17.02 -10.28
CA LEU A 45 0.91 17.02 -9.09
C LEU A 45 0.30 15.65 -8.79
N VAL A 46 0.15 14.76 -9.76
CA VAL A 46 -0.29 13.38 -9.54
C VAL A 46 0.66 12.66 -8.58
N THR A 47 1.97 12.82 -8.81
CA THR A 47 2.99 12.22 -7.94
C THR A 47 3.04 12.86 -6.56
N ILE A 48 2.79 14.17 -6.45
CA ILE A 48 2.73 14.88 -5.15
C ILE A 48 1.49 14.44 -4.35
N ILE A 49 0.32 14.32 -4.97
CA ILE A 49 -0.88 13.81 -4.31
C ILE A 49 -0.66 12.36 -3.83
N PHE A 50 0.02 11.55 -4.64
CA PHE A 50 0.36 10.20 -4.21
C PHE A 50 1.37 10.20 -3.05
N ALA A 51 2.32 11.15 -3.04
CA ALA A 51 3.22 11.35 -1.91
C ALA A 51 2.45 11.73 -0.63
N ALA A 52 1.49 12.66 -0.73
CA ALA A 52 0.62 13.03 0.40
C ALA A 52 -0.13 11.83 0.98
N ARG A 53 -0.60 10.92 0.11
CA ARG A 53 -1.23 9.66 0.52
C ARG A 53 -0.28 8.69 1.21
N MET A 54 1.02 8.70 0.87
CA MET A 54 2.02 7.82 1.49
C MET A 54 2.60 8.40 2.80
N LEU A 55 2.57 9.72 2.97
CA LEU A 55 3.10 10.40 4.15
C LEU A 55 2.59 9.86 5.48
N PRO A 56 1.30 9.55 5.68
CA PRO A 56 0.82 8.99 6.94
C PRO A 56 1.48 7.67 7.31
N MET A 57 1.85 6.84 6.34
CA MET A 57 2.54 5.58 6.59
C MET A 57 3.95 5.82 7.15
N SER A 58 4.64 6.82 6.63
CA SER A 58 5.98 7.22 7.08
C SER A 58 5.94 7.85 8.48
N LEU A 59 4.97 8.75 8.72
CA LEU A 59 4.90 9.56 9.93
C LEU A 59 4.20 8.84 11.08
N PHE A 60 3.10 8.14 10.80
CA PHE A 60 2.19 7.62 11.81
C PHE A 60 2.15 6.09 11.89
N GLY A 61 2.84 5.36 11.01
CA GLY A 61 2.78 3.89 10.99
C GLY A 61 3.12 3.26 12.35
N ILE A 62 4.22 3.70 12.97
CA ILE A 62 4.64 3.25 14.31
C ILE A 62 3.69 3.78 15.38
N ILE A 63 3.28 5.06 15.29
CA ILE A 63 2.43 5.73 16.27
C ILE A 63 1.06 5.06 16.34
N ILE A 64 0.42 4.82 15.19
CA ILE A 64 -0.89 4.17 15.10
C ILE A 64 -0.81 2.72 15.60
N GLY A 65 0.25 2.00 15.23
CA GLY A 65 0.51 0.65 15.76
C GLY A 65 0.51 0.65 17.28
N THR A 66 1.22 1.57 17.90
CA THR A 66 1.39 1.67 19.36
C THR A 66 0.14 2.20 20.08
N ILE A 67 -0.55 3.17 19.49
CA ILE A 67 -1.84 3.66 20.02
C ILE A 67 -2.85 2.51 20.07
N SER A 68 -2.87 1.67 19.03
CA SER A 68 -3.76 0.50 18.97
C SER A 68 -3.50 -0.54 20.05
N GLU A 69 -2.34 -0.50 20.72
CA GLU A 69 -2.05 -1.36 21.88
C GLU A 69 -2.68 -0.86 23.18
N ARG A 70 -2.97 0.44 23.24
CA ARG A 70 -3.49 1.11 24.45
C ARG A 70 -4.97 1.41 24.38
N ILE A 71 -5.49 1.66 23.18
CA ILE A 71 -6.90 1.96 22.92
C ILE A 71 -7.52 0.75 22.22
N SER A 72 -8.83 0.58 22.33
CA SER A 72 -9.56 -0.46 21.60
C SER A 72 -9.27 -0.34 20.08
N PRO A 73 -8.66 -1.36 19.44
CA PRO A 73 -8.37 -1.32 18.01
C PRO A 73 -9.60 -1.04 17.16
N VAL A 74 -10.75 -1.58 17.58
CA VAL A 74 -12.03 -1.36 16.89
C VAL A 74 -12.50 0.10 17.03
N ALA A 75 -12.22 0.76 18.17
CA ALA A 75 -12.50 2.19 18.33
C ALA A 75 -11.65 3.02 17.35
N VAL A 76 -10.35 2.70 17.22
CA VAL A 76 -9.45 3.37 16.26
C VAL A 76 -9.98 3.23 14.83
N ILE A 77 -10.38 2.02 14.41
CA ILE A 77 -10.95 1.79 13.07
C ILE A 77 -12.22 2.62 12.87
N LYS A 78 -13.14 2.60 13.83
CA LYS A 78 -14.40 3.38 13.75
C LYS A 78 -14.15 4.88 13.62
N THR A 79 -13.25 5.41 14.44
CA THR A 79 -12.91 6.85 14.42
C THR A 79 -12.35 7.25 13.05
N ILE A 80 -11.40 6.49 12.51
CA ILE A 80 -10.79 6.83 11.22
C ILE A 80 -11.79 6.67 10.08
N TYR A 81 -12.61 5.61 10.06
CA TYR A 81 -13.65 5.48 9.04
C TYR A 81 -14.71 6.58 9.16
N GLY A 82 -15.03 7.03 10.37
CA GLY A 82 -15.91 8.19 10.61
C GLY A 82 -15.32 9.48 10.04
N ILE A 83 -14.05 9.75 10.31
CA ILE A 83 -13.32 10.91 9.76
C ILE A 83 -13.30 10.84 8.22
N SER A 84 -12.99 9.67 7.64
CA SER A 84 -13.02 9.48 6.19
C SER A 84 -14.40 9.76 5.58
N ASN A 85 -15.49 9.34 6.25
CA ASN A 85 -16.85 9.67 5.82
C ASN A 85 -17.11 11.19 5.80
N ILE A 86 -16.70 11.89 6.87
CA ILE A 86 -16.88 13.35 6.97
C ILE A 86 -16.11 14.06 5.86
N ILE A 87 -14.82 13.73 5.67
CA ILE A 87 -13.99 14.39 4.67
C ILE A 87 -14.48 14.10 3.26
N THR A 88 -14.87 12.85 2.97
CA THR A 88 -15.47 12.50 1.68
C THR A 88 -16.79 13.25 1.45
N GLY A 89 -17.63 13.38 2.48
CA GLY A 89 -18.87 14.17 2.41
C GLY A 89 -18.62 15.66 2.11
N ILE A 90 -17.63 16.25 2.77
CA ILE A 90 -17.19 17.63 2.47
C ILE A 90 -16.69 17.74 1.04
N SER A 91 -15.89 16.76 0.57
CA SER A 91 -15.39 16.75 -0.81
C SER A 91 -16.52 16.70 -1.84
N ILE A 92 -17.59 15.95 -1.61
CA ILE A 92 -18.79 15.95 -2.48
C ILE A 92 -19.42 17.35 -2.55
N LEU A 93 -19.62 18.00 -1.40
CA LEU A 93 -20.19 19.34 -1.36
C LEU A 93 -19.31 20.35 -2.12
N LEU A 94 -17.99 20.25 -1.98
CA LEU A 94 -17.06 21.13 -2.69
C LEU A 94 -17.05 20.91 -4.20
N VAL A 95 -17.21 19.65 -4.66
CA VAL A 95 -17.31 19.37 -6.10
C VAL A 95 -18.62 19.93 -6.66
N ILE A 96 -19.75 19.70 -5.99
CA ILE A 96 -21.07 20.19 -6.43
C ILE A 96 -21.12 21.72 -6.45
N THR A 97 -20.45 22.39 -5.50
CA THR A 97 -20.40 23.86 -5.44
C THR A 97 -19.30 24.48 -6.33
N GLY A 98 -18.52 23.67 -7.06
CA GLY A 98 -17.41 24.15 -7.89
C GLY A 98 -16.20 24.67 -7.10
N ASN A 99 -16.13 24.41 -5.79
CA ASN A 99 -15.04 24.89 -4.91
C ASN A 99 -14.00 23.83 -4.58
N PHE A 100 -14.06 22.65 -5.20
CA PHE A 100 -13.06 21.62 -5.03
C PHE A 100 -11.74 22.06 -5.66
N ASN A 101 -10.64 21.99 -4.91
CA ASN A 101 -9.33 22.43 -5.36
C ASN A 101 -8.23 21.47 -4.92
N VAL A 102 -7.00 21.73 -5.36
CA VAL A 102 -5.82 20.91 -5.06
C VAL A 102 -5.60 20.71 -3.58
N THR A 103 -5.85 21.71 -2.75
CA THR A 103 -5.67 21.62 -1.29
C THR A 103 -6.59 20.56 -0.69
N PHE A 104 -7.86 20.53 -1.12
CA PHE A 104 -8.79 19.48 -0.68
C PHE A 104 -8.43 18.10 -1.22
N ALA A 105 -7.91 18.02 -2.47
CA ALA A 105 -7.37 16.78 -3.01
C ALA A 105 -6.22 16.23 -2.14
N PHE A 106 -5.33 17.08 -1.65
CA PHE A 106 -4.28 16.71 -0.70
C PHE A 106 -4.83 16.21 0.64
N ILE A 107 -5.78 16.94 1.23
CA ILE A 107 -6.41 16.57 2.50
C ILE A 107 -7.10 15.19 2.37
N LEU A 108 -7.81 14.97 1.29
CA LEU A 108 -8.49 13.71 1.02
C LEU A 108 -7.49 12.57 0.84
N ALA A 109 -6.45 12.75 0.02
CA ALA A 109 -5.40 11.77 -0.20
C ALA A 109 -4.66 11.44 1.11
N PHE A 110 -4.32 12.44 1.92
CA PHE A 110 -3.67 12.26 3.22
C PHE A 110 -4.55 11.47 4.19
N THR A 111 -5.83 11.78 4.27
CA THR A 111 -6.80 11.06 5.12
C THR A 111 -6.94 9.61 4.69
N ASN A 112 -6.98 9.37 3.38
CA ASN A 112 -6.97 8.02 2.83
C ASN A 112 -5.69 7.25 3.15
N GLY A 113 -4.56 7.94 3.20
CA GLY A 113 -3.30 7.39 3.68
C GLY A 113 -3.40 6.94 5.14
N ILE A 114 -4.00 7.73 6.04
CA ILE A 114 -4.26 7.33 7.44
C ILE A 114 -5.15 6.09 7.49
N THR A 115 -6.22 6.06 6.69
CA THR A 115 -7.12 4.90 6.61
C THR A 115 -6.37 3.65 6.18
N TRP A 116 -5.45 3.77 5.24
CA TRP A 116 -4.61 2.65 4.82
C TRP A 116 -3.70 2.13 5.94
N VAL A 117 -3.04 3.03 6.68
CA VAL A 117 -2.21 2.65 7.84
C VAL A 117 -3.04 1.91 8.88
N VAL A 118 -4.25 2.39 9.19
CA VAL A 118 -5.16 1.74 10.14
C VAL A 118 -5.59 0.37 9.66
N ASP A 119 -5.94 0.23 8.39
CA ASP A 119 -6.29 -1.06 7.80
C ASP A 119 -5.13 -2.05 7.88
N LEU A 120 -3.92 -1.60 7.55
CA LEU A 120 -2.76 -2.47 7.50
C LEU A 120 -2.28 -2.91 8.90
N ALA A 121 -2.25 -1.97 9.86
CA ALA A 121 -1.71 -2.22 11.19
C ALA A 121 -2.77 -2.68 12.19
N VAL A 122 -3.91 -1.99 12.23
CA VAL A 122 -4.91 -2.19 13.30
C VAL A 122 -5.93 -3.24 12.92
N ARG A 123 -6.57 -3.13 11.75
CA ARG A 123 -7.59 -4.09 11.30
C ARG A 123 -6.99 -5.48 11.12
N ARG A 124 -5.80 -5.58 10.54
CA ARG A 124 -5.09 -6.85 10.36
C ARG A 124 -4.75 -7.51 11.70
N ARG A 125 -4.37 -6.73 12.71
CA ARG A 125 -4.15 -7.22 14.07
C ARG A 125 -5.43 -7.78 14.68
N VAL A 126 -6.55 -7.05 14.60
CA VAL A 126 -7.85 -7.53 15.09
C VAL A 126 -8.23 -8.85 14.41
N LEU A 127 -7.96 -8.97 13.12
CA LEU A 127 -8.20 -10.19 12.37
C LEU A 127 -7.37 -11.35 12.91
N VAL A 128 -6.07 -11.15 13.16
CA VAL A 128 -5.17 -12.18 13.71
C VAL A 128 -5.59 -12.61 15.13
N ASP A 129 -5.95 -11.64 15.98
CA ASP A 129 -6.31 -11.91 17.39
C ASP A 129 -7.65 -12.66 17.55
N HIS A 130 -8.54 -12.61 16.54
CA HIS A 130 -9.89 -13.18 16.62
C HIS A 130 -10.10 -14.44 15.79
N ILE A 131 -9.08 -14.88 15.05
CA ILE A 131 -9.14 -16.09 14.22
C ILE A 131 -8.43 -17.25 14.93
N ASN A 132 -8.99 -18.44 14.75
CA ASN A 132 -8.34 -19.67 15.20
C ASN A 132 -6.96 -19.80 14.53
N LYS A 133 -5.93 -20.11 15.31
CA LYS A 133 -4.54 -20.28 14.82
C LYS A 133 -4.43 -21.21 13.60
N LYS A 134 -5.29 -22.23 13.52
CA LYS A 134 -5.35 -23.17 12.37
C LYS A 134 -5.83 -22.51 11.07
N LEU A 135 -6.57 -21.40 11.15
CA LEU A 135 -7.13 -20.67 10.01
C LEU A 135 -6.37 -19.38 9.68
N LEU A 136 -5.38 -19.02 10.51
CA LEU A 136 -4.66 -17.74 10.38
C LEU A 136 -3.99 -17.56 9.01
N SER A 137 -3.26 -18.59 8.55
CA SER A 137 -2.60 -18.56 7.24
C SER A 137 -3.59 -18.35 6.09
N SER A 138 -4.72 -19.10 6.12
CA SER A 138 -5.78 -18.97 5.11
C SER A 138 -6.44 -17.58 5.13
N SER A 139 -6.61 -17.00 6.32
CA SER A 139 -7.21 -15.67 6.49
C SER A 139 -6.31 -14.55 5.97
N LEU A 140 -5.00 -14.64 6.24
CA LEU A 140 -4.02 -13.69 5.70
C LEU A 140 -3.86 -13.82 4.19
N ALA A 141 -3.93 -15.04 3.64
CA ALA A 141 -3.95 -15.26 2.20
C ALA A 141 -5.18 -14.63 1.53
N MET A 142 -6.36 -14.79 2.14
CA MET A 142 -7.59 -14.14 1.65
C MET A 142 -7.51 -12.62 1.69
N GLU A 143 -6.87 -12.06 2.70
CA GLU A 143 -6.66 -10.61 2.79
C GLU A 143 -5.70 -10.10 1.71
N THR A 144 -4.62 -10.81 1.45
CA THR A 144 -3.69 -10.49 0.36
C THR A 144 -4.39 -10.57 -1.01
N LEU A 145 -5.19 -11.61 -1.22
CA LEU A 145 -5.99 -11.77 -2.44
C LEU A 145 -6.96 -10.60 -2.62
N SER A 146 -7.66 -10.19 -1.55
CA SER A 146 -8.56 -9.04 -1.58
C SER A 146 -7.83 -7.75 -1.92
N ASN A 147 -6.67 -7.50 -1.31
CA ASN A 147 -5.90 -6.29 -1.60
C ASN A 147 -5.48 -6.22 -3.08
N ASN A 148 -5.09 -7.33 -3.69
CA ASN A 148 -4.78 -7.38 -5.11
C ASN A 148 -6.05 -7.21 -5.97
N ALA A 149 -7.18 -7.81 -5.55
CA ALA A 149 -8.46 -7.65 -6.23
C ALA A 149 -8.97 -6.20 -6.18
N THR A 150 -8.79 -5.49 -5.06
CA THR A 150 -9.18 -4.08 -4.95
C THR A 150 -8.35 -3.17 -5.86
N ARG A 151 -7.06 -3.50 -6.08
CA ARG A 151 -6.19 -2.79 -7.03
C ARG A 151 -6.58 -3.04 -8.50
N LEU A 152 -7.24 -4.15 -8.78
CA LEU A 152 -7.82 -4.42 -10.09
C LEU A 152 -9.17 -3.70 -10.26
N ILE A 153 -10.10 -3.91 -9.32
CA ILE A 153 -11.49 -3.45 -9.42
C ILE A 153 -11.60 -1.93 -9.25
N GLY A 154 -10.82 -1.35 -8.32
CA GLY A 154 -10.91 0.08 -8.01
C GLY A 154 -10.70 1.00 -9.21
N PRO A 155 -9.58 0.89 -9.94
CA PRO A 155 -9.34 1.73 -11.12
C PRO A 155 -10.33 1.48 -12.25
N LEU A 156 -10.80 0.23 -12.47
CA LEU A 156 -11.84 -0.05 -13.45
C LEU A 156 -13.14 0.69 -13.12
N CYS A 157 -13.62 0.59 -11.89
CA CYS A 157 -14.80 1.31 -11.43
C CYS A 157 -14.59 2.82 -11.53
N ALA A 158 -13.43 3.32 -11.14
CA ALA A 158 -13.13 4.76 -11.19
C ALA A 158 -13.17 5.30 -12.62
N GLY A 159 -12.54 4.62 -13.58
CA GLY A 159 -12.55 5.03 -14.98
C GLY A 159 -13.97 5.13 -15.56
N VAL A 160 -14.80 4.11 -15.30
CA VAL A 160 -16.19 4.10 -15.76
C VAL A 160 -17.02 5.21 -15.09
N ILE A 161 -16.98 5.32 -13.77
CA ILE A 161 -17.79 6.29 -13.03
C ILE A 161 -17.35 7.72 -13.36
N TYR A 162 -16.05 7.96 -13.47
CA TYR A 162 -15.54 9.28 -13.81
C TYR A 162 -16.05 9.74 -15.19
N THR A 163 -16.10 8.85 -16.17
CA THR A 163 -16.55 9.17 -17.54
C THR A 163 -18.03 9.54 -17.58
N TYR A 164 -18.90 8.86 -16.82
CA TYR A 164 -20.34 9.06 -16.91
C TYR A 164 -20.92 10.04 -15.87
N ILE A 165 -20.29 10.15 -14.71
CA ILE A 165 -20.86 10.91 -13.57
C ILE A 165 -19.84 11.97 -13.09
N GLY A 166 -18.55 11.84 -13.45
CA GLY A 166 -17.53 12.76 -12.98
C GLY A 166 -16.93 12.40 -11.61
N LEU A 167 -16.24 13.36 -11.02
CA LEU A 167 -15.57 13.23 -9.73
C LEU A 167 -16.57 13.02 -8.58
N GLU A 168 -17.73 13.68 -8.64
CA GLU A 168 -18.80 13.55 -7.65
C GLU A 168 -19.32 12.12 -7.53
N GLY A 169 -19.50 11.41 -8.65
CA GLY A 169 -19.95 10.03 -8.67
C GLY A 169 -19.00 9.10 -7.92
N ILE A 170 -17.71 9.33 -8.09
CA ILE A 170 -16.68 8.55 -7.37
C ILE A 170 -16.74 8.82 -5.87
N PHE A 171 -16.84 10.09 -5.45
CA PHE A 171 -16.91 10.42 -4.02
C PHE A 171 -18.21 9.94 -3.37
N ILE A 172 -19.35 9.95 -4.09
CA ILE A 172 -20.61 9.37 -3.61
C ILE A 172 -20.46 7.87 -3.36
N LEU A 173 -19.87 7.13 -4.32
CA LEU A 173 -19.65 5.70 -4.15
C LEU A 173 -18.63 5.43 -3.03
N GLN A 174 -17.56 6.23 -2.94
CA GLN A 174 -16.58 6.15 -1.87
C GLN A 174 -17.20 6.37 -0.49
N LEU A 175 -18.05 7.40 -0.34
CA LEU A 175 -18.81 7.68 0.88
C LEU A 175 -19.67 6.48 1.27
N THR A 176 -20.42 5.93 0.31
CA THR A 176 -21.25 4.74 0.52
C THR A 176 -20.43 3.56 1.01
N MET A 177 -19.27 3.30 0.41
CA MET A 177 -18.36 2.22 0.82
C MET A 177 -17.80 2.44 2.23
N TYR A 178 -17.41 3.66 2.60
CA TYR A 178 -16.95 3.97 3.95
C TYR A 178 -18.08 3.89 4.98
N MET A 179 -19.31 4.33 4.65
CA MET A 179 -20.47 4.16 5.52
C MET A 179 -20.80 2.68 5.76
N LEU A 180 -20.80 1.87 4.71
CA LEU A 180 -20.99 0.42 4.83
C LEU A 180 -19.88 -0.24 5.65
N ALA A 181 -18.61 0.14 5.44
CA ALA A 181 -17.49 -0.37 6.22
C ALA A 181 -17.63 -0.01 7.71
N LEU A 182 -18.01 1.23 8.03
CA LEU A 182 -18.28 1.69 9.40
C LEU A 182 -19.45 0.92 10.03
N PHE A 183 -20.52 0.68 9.29
CA PHE A 183 -21.66 -0.12 9.74
C PHE A 183 -21.24 -1.58 10.05
N LEU A 184 -20.48 -2.21 9.16
CA LEU A 184 -19.98 -3.57 9.37
C LEU A 184 -19.11 -3.67 10.62
N ILE A 185 -18.19 -2.75 10.81
CA ILE A 185 -17.32 -2.69 12.01
C ILE A 185 -18.15 -2.39 13.27
N SER A 186 -19.26 -1.66 13.15
CA SER A 186 -20.16 -1.38 14.29
C SER A 186 -20.87 -2.61 14.81
N LYS A 187 -21.13 -3.60 13.95
CA LYS A 187 -21.69 -4.91 14.33
C LYS A 187 -20.70 -5.87 15.00
N PHE A 188 -19.43 -5.53 15.08
CA PHE A 188 -18.42 -6.37 15.70
C PHE A 188 -18.68 -6.51 17.21
N LYS A 189 -19.02 -7.73 17.67
CA LYS A 189 -19.58 -7.99 19.02
C LYS A 189 -18.54 -8.07 20.14
N LYS A 190 -17.28 -8.39 19.86
CA LYS A 190 -16.25 -8.69 20.88
C LYS A 190 -15.58 -7.46 21.53
N LEU A 191 -16.08 -6.26 21.27
CA LEU A 191 -15.61 -4.99 21.89
C LEU A 191 -15.58 -5.05 23.42
N LYS A 192 -16.59 -5.66 24.05
CA LYS A 192 -16.68 -5.73 25.53
C LYS A 192 -15.56 -6.56 26.18
N GLN A 193 -15.13 -7.64 25.53
CA GLN A 193 -14.04 -8.50 26.06
C GLN A 193 -12.67 -7.84 25.95
N TRP A 194 -12.46 -7.06 24.87
CA TRP A 194 -11.20 -6.32 24.67
C TRP A 194 -11.03 -5.20 25.69
N ASN A 195 -12.08 -4.42 25.96
CA ASN A 195 -12.06 -3.37 26.95
C ASN A 195 -11.76 -3.90 28.36
N LYS A 196 -12.25 -5.08 28.70
CA LYS A 196 -11.97 -5.77 29.97
C LYS A 196 -10.51 -6.23 30.06
N LYS A 197 -9.92 -6.69 28.96
CA LYS A 197 -8.51 -7.10 28.88
C LYS A 197 -7.56 -5.89 28.93
N LEU A 198 -7.94 -4.78 28.30
CA LEU A 198 -7.18 -3.51 28.38
C LEU A 198 -7.19 -2.91 29.78
N SER A 199 -8.33 -2.91 30.46
CA SER A 199 -8.40 -2.39 31.85
C SER A 199 -7.54 -3.20 32.82
N SER A 200 -7.46 -4.52 32.63
CA SER A 200 -6.58 -5.38 33.45
C SER A 200 -5.08 -5.15 33.15
N LEU A 201 -4.72 -4.89 31.87
CA LEU A 201 -3.34 -4.60 31.48
C LEU A 201 -2.92 -3.15 31.87
N TYR A 202 -3.86 -2.21 31.85
CA TYR A 202 -3.61 -0.82 32.21
C TYR A 202 -3.30 -0.65 33.70
N ASN A 203 -3.97 -1.44 34.57
CA ASN A 203 -3.71 -1.43 36.02
C ASN A 203 -2.33 -2.01 36.41
N ILE A 204 -1.72 -2.84 35.52
CA ILE A 204 -0.39 -3.42 35.77
C ILE A 204 0.75 -2.48 35.33
N ASN A 205 0.49 -1.51 34.43
CA ASN A 205 1.57 -0.82 33.69
C ASN A 205 1.70 0.70 33.97
N ASN A 206 1.21 1.20 35.11
CA ASN A 206 1.38 2.64 35.46
C ASN A 206 2.84 3.09 35.62
N ASN A 207 3.79 2.16 35.73
CA ASN A 207 5.23 2.48 35.87
C ASN A 207 6.00 2.67 34.53
N ILE A 208 5.34 2.48 33.35
CA ILE A 208 6.03 2.52 32.06
C ILE A 208 6.00 3.91 31.40
N LYS A 209 5.27 4.89 31.96
CA LYS A 209 5.07 6.21 31.33
C LYS A 209 6.32 7.06 31.11
N GLN A 210 7.41 6.84 31.84
CA GLN A 210 8.56 7.74 31.83
C GLN A 210 9.72 7.38 30.88
N HIS A 211 9.73 6.17 30.27
CA HIS A 211 10.87 5.73 29.46
C HIS A 211 10.60 5.58 27.95
N TRP A 212 9.56 6.19 27.43
CA TRP A 212 9.05 5.90 26.09
C TRP A 212 9.99 6.33 24.94
N ALA A 213 10.40 7.60 24.92
CA ALA A 213 11.26 8.11 23.84
C ALA A 213 12.69 7.54 23.91
N HIS A 214 13.23 7.38 25.13
CA HIS A 214 14.56 6.78 25.33
C HIS A 214 14.59 5.29 25.02
N GLY A 215 13.51 4.55 25.32
CA GLY A 215 13.38 3.13 25.02
C GLY A 215 13.30 2.86 23.53
N LEU A 216 12.51 3.63 22.79
CA LEU A 216 12.38 3.53 21.33
C LEU A 216 13.68 3.84 20.60
N LEU A 217 14.37 4.93 20.96
CA LEU A 217 15.68 5.28 20.39
C LEU A 217 16.73 4.19 20.66
N LYS A 218 16.78 3.67 21.87
CA LYS A 218 17.71 2.59 22.26
C LYS A 218 17.39 1.28 21.51
N GLU A 219 16.12 1.00 21.28
CA GLU A 219 15.67 -0.17 20.55
C GLU A 219 15.96 -0.03 19.05
N ILE A 220 15.75 1.15 18.45
CA ILE A 220 16.13 1.46 17.07
C ILE A 220 17.64 1.33 16.88
N LEU A 221 18.46 1.87 17.77
CA LEU A 221 19.91 1.79 17.71
C LEU A 221 20.43 0.35 17.89
N LYS A 222 19.84 -0.41 18.82
CA LYS A 222 20.16 -1.84 19.02
C LYS A 222 19.81 -2.66 17.79
N THR A 223 18.68 -2.34 17.15
CA THR A 223 18.22 -3.02 15.94
C THR A 223 19.09 -2.66 14.75
N GLY A 224 19.53 -1.39 14.63
CA GLY A 224 20.49 -0.96 13.63
C GLY A 224 21.80 -1.77 13.70
N LYS A 225 22.33 -2.05 14.90
CA LYS A 225 23.49 -2.93 15.10
C LYS A 225 23.20 -4.37 14.64
N ASN A 226 22.03 -4.92 14.96
CA ASN A 226 21.64 -6.27 14.54
C ASN A 226 21.54 -6.39 12.99
N VAL A 227 20.99 -5.37 12.32
CA VAL A 227 20.94 -5.31 10.84
C VAL A 227 22.34 -5.33 10.24
N TYR A 228 23.30 -4.66 10.87
CA TYR A 228 24.69 -4.65 10.41
C TYR A 228 25.32 -6.05 10.38
N HIS A 229 24.98 -6.92 11.33
CA HIS A 229 25.52 -8.27 11.43
C HIS A 229 24.79 -9.33 10.60
N LEU A 230 23.52 -9.09 10.22
CA LEU A 230 22.71 -10.05 9.46
C LEU A 230 22.70 -9.73 7.96
N LEU A 231 23.60 -10.37 7.20
CA LEU A 231 23.79 -10.11 5.78
C LEU A 231 22.49 -10.27 4.96
N SER A 232 21.71 -11.32 5.23
CA SER A 232 20.44 -11.57 4.54
C SER A 232 19.39 -10.50 4.81
N LEU A 233 19.30 -10.00 6.05
CA LEU A 233 18.36 -8.93 6.41
C LEU A 233 18.75 -7.62 5.71
N ARG A 234 20.05 -7.31 5.67
CA ARG A 234 20.57 -6.11 4.99
C ARG A 234 20.24 -6.11 3.51
N LEU A 235 20.39 -7.26 2.84
CA LEU A 235 20.03 -7.40 1.42
C LEU A 235 18.55 -7.05 1.21
N VAL A 236 17.65 -7.62 2.01
CA VAL A 236 16.21 -7.37 1.88
C VAL A 236 15.86 -5.91 2.11
N LEU A 237 16.45 -5.28 3.13
CA LEU A 237 16.19 -3.88 3.47
C LEU A 237 16.71 -2.92 2.38
N LEU A 238 17.91 -3.14 1.85
CA LEU A 238 18.47 -2.32 0.76
C LEU A 238 17.63 -2.45 -0.52
N ILE A 239 17.27 -3.65 -0.91
CA ILE A 239 16.41 -3.86 -2.09
C ILE A 239 15.02 -3.23 -1.87
N THR A 240 14.47 -3.31 -0.66
CA THR A 240 13.20 -2.64 -0.31
C THR A 240 13.31 -1.12 -0.44
N LEU A 241 14.41 -0.54 0.03
CA LEU A 241 14.66 0.90 -0.07
C LEU A 241 14.76 1.33 -1.54
N ILE A 242 15.53 0.60 -2.36
CA ILE A 242 15.65 0.84 -3.80
C ILE A 242 14.26 0.80 -4.47
N PHE A 243 13.46 -0.22 -4.15
CA PHE A 243 12.11 -0.34 -4.71
C PHE A 243 11.21 0.83 -4.31
N ASN A 244 11.23 1.26 -3.05
CA ASN A 244 10.37 2.34 -2.57
C ASN A 244 10.81 3.74 -3.06
N ILE A 245 12.08 3.92 -3.42
CA ILE A 245 12.56 5.19 -3.99
C ILE A 245 12.41 5.21 -5.51
N PHE A 246 12.74 4.13 -6.22
CA PHE A 246 12.82 4.13 -7.68
C PHE A 246 11.72 3.31 -8.38
N GLY A 247 11.13 2.31 -7.71
CA GLY A 247 10.15 1.41 -8.31
C GLY A 247 8.71 1.79 -8.00
N PHE A 248 8.33 1.77 -6.72
CA PHE A 248 6.96 2.01 -6.28
C PHE A 248 6.38 3.35 -6.78
N PRO A 249 7.14 4.47 -6.80
CA PRO A 249 6.67 5.75 -7.33
C PRO A 249 6.18 5.68 -8.78
N LEU A 250 6.76 4.79 -9.61
CA LEU A 250 6.41 4.66 -11.02
C LEU A 250 4.93 4.29 -11.25
N VAL A 251 4.29 3.65 -10.27
CA VAL A 251 2.86 3.31 -10.34
C VAL A 251 2.00 4.57 -10.47
N SER A 252 2.43 5.70 -9.90
CA SER A 252 1.71 6.97 -10.02
C SER A 252 1.74 7.57 -11.43
N LEU A 253 2.68 7.15 -12.27
CA LEU A 253 2.82 7.61 -13.65
C LEU A 253 1.96 6.83 -14.65
N ILE A 254 1.30 5.74 -14.24
CA ILE A 254 0.43 4.95 -15.13
C ILE A 254 -0.70 5.82 -15.73
N PRO A 255 -1.51 6.53 -14.92
CA PRO A 255 -2.53 7.41 -15.49
C PRO A 255 -1.95 8.59 -16.25
N VAL A 256 -0.78 9.11 -15.87
CA VAL A 256 -0.10 10.22 -16.55
C VAL A 256 0.30 9.81 -17.96
N LEU A 257 1.02 8.69 -18.12
CA LEU A 257 1.42 8.18 -19.44
C LEU A 257 0.20 7.82 -20.29
N GLY A 258 -0.84 7.24 -19.67
CA GLY A 258 -2.10 6.96 -20.33
C GLY A 258 -2.75 8.21 -20.92
N ARG A 259 -2.70 9.34 -20.21
CA ARG A 259 -3.29 10.61 -20.66
C ARG A 259 -2.41 11.36 -21.66
N GLU A 260 -1.13 11.54 -21.33
CA GLU A 260 -0.24 12.43 -22.10
C GLU A 260 0.34 11.78 -23.36
N LYS A 261 0.78 10.51 -23.24
CA LYS A 261 1.43 9.83 -24.37
C LYS A 261 0.44 9.01 -25.21
N LEU A 262 -0.42 8.24 -24.55
CA LEU A 262 -1.35 7.35 -25.24
C LEU A 262 -2.69 8.00 -25.59
N ILE A 263 -2.95 9.21 -25.07
CA ILE A 263 -4.17 10.01 -25.31
C ILE A 263 -5.45 9.18 -25.06
N LEU A 264 -5.45 8.41 -23.95
CA LEU A 264 -6.53 7.51 -23.61
C LEU A 264 -7.70 8.24 -22.95
N SER A 265 -8.91 7.73 -23.17
CA SER A 265 -10.08 8.09 -22.38
C SER A 265 -9.97 7.60 -20.92
N GLU A 266 -10.80 8.13 -20.03
CA GLU A 266 -10.80 7.83 -18.60
C GLU A 266 -11.04 6.33 -18.34
N ILE A 267 -11.94 5.69 -19.10
CA ILE A 267 -12.20 4.25 -19.05
C ILE A 267 -10.94 3.48 -19.40
N ASN A 268 -10.26 3.84 -20.47
CA ASN A 268 -9.04 3.17 -20.93
C ASN A 268 -7.88 3.39 -19.95
N ILE A 269 -7.80 4.55 -19.29
CA ILE A 269 -6.84 4.80 -18.21
C ILE A 269 -7.18 3.91 -16.99
N GLY A 270 -8.46 3.75 -16.67
CA GLY A 270 -8.93 2.82 -15.65
C GLY A 270 -8.52 1.36 -15.92
N ILE A 271 -8.71 0.91 -17.17
CA ILE A 271 -8.25 -0.41 -17.63
C ILE A 271 -6.74 -0.53 -17.50
N LEU A 272 -6.00 0.46 -17.96
CA LEU A 272 -4.53 0.48 -17.90
C LEU A 272 -4.03 0.41 -16.44
N ALA A 273 -4.59 1.23 -15.55
CA ALA A 273 -4.21 1.27 -14.14
C ALA A 273 -4.57 -0.03 -13.38
N SER A 274 -5.56 -0.79 -13.87
CA SER A 274 -5.94 -2.08 -13.30
C SER A 274 -5.00 -3.23 -13.67
N ALA A 275 -4.21 -3.07 -14.74
CA ALA A 275 -3.37 -4.13 -15.30
C ALA A 275 -2.32 -4.66 -14.31
N GLU A 276 -1.73 -3.77 -13.51
CA GLU A 276 -0.76 -4.15 -12.48
C GLU A 276 -1.42 -5.00 -11.38
N GLY A 277 -2.62 -4.63 -10.93
CA GLY A 277 -3.42 -5.42 -9.98
C GLY A 277 -3.82 -6.79 -10.53
N PHE A 278 -4.18 -6.86 -11.82
CA PHE A 278 -4.46 -8.11 -12.52
C PHE A 278 -3.22 -9.03 -12.56
N GLY A 279 -2.07 -8.48 -12.91
CA GLY A 279 -0.80 -9.19 -12.87
C GLY A 279 -0.46 -9.69 -11.47
N ALA A 280 -0.66 -8.84 -10.43
CA ALA A 280 -0.39 -9.22 -9.05
C ALA A 280 -1.29 -10.37 -8.56
N LEU A 281 -2.54 -10.46 -9.02
CA LEU A 281 -3.42 -11.62 -8.74
C LEU A 281 -2.87 -12.90 -9.37
N ILE A 282 -2.48 -12.86 -10.65
CA ILE A 282 -1.88 -14.00 -11.34
C ILE A 282 -0.59 -14.43 -10.63
N GLY A 283 0.29 -13.50 -10.32
CA GLY A 283 1.54 -13.77 -9.63
C GLY A 283 1.34 -14.39 -8.25
N ALA A 284 0.35 -13.92 -7.48
CA ALA A 284 0.01 -14.50 -6.18
C ALA A 284 -0.46 -15.96 -6.29
N LEU A 285 -1.25 -16.29 -7.32
CA LEU A 285 -1.69 -17.66 -7.59
C LEU A 285 -0.52 -18.57 -7.97
N ILE A 286 0.37 -18.10 -8.83
CA ILE A 286 1.57 -18.84 -9.25
C ILE A 286 2.46 -19.14 -8.03
N ILE A 287 2.76 -18.13 -7.22
CA ILE A 287 3.63 -18.25 -6.04
C ILE A 287 3.01 -19.16 -4.99
N GLY A 288 1.69 -19.06 -4.78
CA GLY A 288 0.97 -19.91 -3.83
C GLY A 288 1.08 -21.40 -4.15
N ASN A 289 1.19 -21.75 -5.43
CA ASN A 289 1.29 -23.15 -5.90
C ASN A 289 2.75 -23.66 -5.94
N LEU A 290 3.74 -22.80 -6.08
CA LEU A 290 5.15 -23.20 -6.28
C LEU A 290 5.88 -23.58 -4.98
N SER A 291 5.26 -23.46 -3.79
CA SER A 291 5.90 -23.75 -2.47
C SER A 291 7.32 -23.16 -2.35
N PRO A 292 7.49 -21.85 -2.39
CA PRO A 292 8.76 -21.17 -2.70
C PRO A 292 9.83 -21.20 -1.61
N GLN A 293 9.70 -22.04 -0.56
CA GLN A 293 10.59 -22.04 0.62
C GLN A 293 12.09 -22.18 0.29
N LYS A 294 12.43 -22.83 -0.83
CA LYS A 294 13.83 -23.02 -1.28
C LYS A 294 14.38 -21.86 -2.14
N HIS A 295 13.49 -20.99 -2.66
CA HIS A 295 13.85 -19.98 -3.67
C HIS A 295 13.42 -18.55 -3.30
N LEU A 296 13.33 -18.23 -1.99
CA LEU A 296 12.85 -16.92 -1.51
C LEU A 296 13.67 -15.75 -2.10
N VAL A 297 14.98 -15.82 -2.04
CA VAL A 297 15.86 -14.73 -2.52
C VAL A 297 15.82 -14.58 -4.04
N PRO A 298 15.93 -15.64 -4.85
CA PRO A 298 15.75 -15.52 -6.31
C PRO A 298 14.41 -14.93 -6.71
N ILE A 299 13.29 -15.37 -6.11
CA ILE A 299 11.95 -14.83 -6.39
C ILE A 299 11.85 -13.35 -5.96
N PHE A 300 12.46 -12.97 -4.84
CA PHE A 300 12.49 -11.59 -4.38
C PHE A 300 13.23 -10.66 -5.35
N ILE A 301 14.41 -11.06 -5.81
CA ILE A 301 15.23 -10.28 -6.75
C ILE A 301 14.59 -10.26 -8.14
N SER A 302 14.16 -11.42 -8.66
CA SER A 302 13.44 -11.46 -9.94
C SER A 302 12.15 -10.64 -9.90
N GLY A 303 11.51 -10.57 -8.75
CA GLY A 303 10.31 -9.77 -8.53
C GLY A 303 10.52 -8.28 -8.80
N ILE A 304 11.54 -7.68 -8.20
CA ILE A 304 11.86 -6.26 -8.44
C ILE A 304 12.40 -6.03 -9.87
N THR A 305 13.26 -6.92 -10.36
CA THR A 305 13.82 -6.80 -11.72
C THR A 305 12.73 -6.92 -12.78
N GLY A 306 11.85 -7.90 -12.66
CA GLY A 306 10.73 -8.07 -13.59
C GLY A 306 9.73 -6.90 -13.54
N PHE A 307 9.50 -6.30 -12.37
CA PHE A 307 8.71 -5.08 -12.27
C PHE A 307 9.37 -3.93 -13.04
N PHE A 308 10.67 -3.70 -12.87
CA PHE A 308 11.39 -2.65 -13.62
C PHE A 308 11.37 -2.92 -15.14
N ILE A 309 11.52 -4.18 -15.56
CA ILE A 309 11.38 -4.56 -16.98
C ILE A 309 9.95 -4.24 -17.48
N GLY A 310 8.94 -4.56 -16.71
CA GLY A 310 7.55 -4.22 -17.04
C GLY A 310 7.34 -2.73 -17.21
N MET A 311 7.90 -1.91 -16.31
CA MET A 311 7.79 -0.45 -16.38
C MET A 311 8.56 0.16 -17.55
N ILE A 312 9.75 -0.39 -17.90
CA ILE A 312 10.47 0.09 -19.08
C ILE A 312 9.72 -0.27 -20.37
N LEU A 313 9.19 -1.48 -20.48
CA LEU A 313 8.35 -1.87 -21.62
C LEU A 313 7.10 -1.00 -21.72
N PHE A 314 6.49 -0.67 -20.58
CA PHE A 314 5.36 0.27 -20.52
C PHE A 314 5.72 1.66 -21.02
N SER A 315 6.91 2.18 -20.69
CA SER A 315 7.35 3.49 -21.17
C SER A 315 7.51 3.58 -22.69
N PHE A 316 7.76 2.46 -23.36
CA PHE A 316 7.85 2.36 -24.82
C PHE A 316 6.53 1.98 -25.48
N SER A 317 5.50 1.62 -24.74
CA SER A 317 4.24 1.15 -25.30
C SER A 317 3.57 2.18 -26.20
N PRO A 318 3.19 1.82 -27.45
CA PRO A 318 2.49 2.71 -28.36
C PRO A 318 0.96 2.60 -28.26
N SER A 319 0.42 1.67 -27.47
CA SER A 319 -1.01 1.39 -27.40
C SER A 319 -1.44 0.89 -26.02
N LEU A 320 -2.74 1.00 -25.74
CA LEU A 320 -3.36 0.47 -24.52
C LEU A 320 -3.05 -1.02 -24.34
N PHE A 321 -3.15 -1.81 -25.39
CA PHE A 321 -2.97 -3.26 -25.31
C PHE A 321 -1.55 -3.65 -24.87
N LEU A 322 -0.52 -3.06 -25.50
CA LEU A 322 0.88 -3.32 -25.12
C LEU A 322 1.20 -2.74 -23.73
N GLY A 323 0.63 -1.59 -23.39
CA GLY A 323 0.74 -1.03 -22.03
C GLY A 323 0.12 -1.96 -20.99
N PHE A 324 -1.06 -2.49 -21.25
CA PHE A 324 -1.74 -3.45 -20.36
C PHE A 324 -0.91 -4.73 -20.15
N ILE A 325 -0.37 -5.30 -21.22
CA ILE A 325 0.48 -6.51 -21.12
C ILE A 325 1.75 -6.20 -20.32
N SER A 326 2.42 -5.09 -20.59
CA SER A 326 3.65 -4.68 -19.91
C SER A 326 3.43 -4.49 -18.40
N LEU A 327 2.35 -3.81 -18.01
CA LEU A 327 1.98 -3.61 -16.61
C LEU A 327 1.53 -4.91 -15.93
N THR A 328 0.79 -5.77 -16.64
CA THR A 328 0.43 -7.11 -16.15
C THR A 328 1.67 -7.95 -15.87
N PHE A 329 2.63 -7.94 -16.78
CA PHE A 329 3.93 -8.59 -16.58
C PHE A 329 4.63 -8.05 -15.33
N GLY A 330 4.76 -6.73 -15.20
CA GLY A 330 5.32 -6.09 -14.01
C GLY A 330 4.60 -6.48 -12.71
N GLY A 331 3.27 -6.56 -12.74
CA GLY A 331 2.41 -6.96 -11.62
C GLY A 331 2.65 -8.39 -11.15
N ILE A 332 2.82 -9.34 -12.09
CA ILE A 332 3.14 -10.75 -11.78
C ILE A 332 4.42 -10.81 -10.94
N PHE A 333 5.46 -10.14 -11.37
CA PHE A 333 6.74 -10.10 -10.68
C PHE A 333 6.68 -9.33 -9.35
N LEU A 334 5.94 -8.22 -9.30
CA LEU A 334 5.74 -7.45 -8.07
C LEU A 334 5.09 -8.27 -6.95
N SER A 335 4.20 -9.20 -7.30
CA SER A 335 3.61 -10.13 -6.33
C SER A 335 4.69 -11.02 -5.69
N GLY A 336 5.69 -11.47 -6.46
CA GLY A 336 6.85 -12.22 -5.96
C GLY A 336 7.67 -11.40 -4.97
N PHE A 337 8.00 -10.17 -5.34
CA PHE A 337 8.71 -9.24 -4.47
C PHE A 337 7.97 -9.03 -3.14
N SER A 338 6.71 -8.65 -3.18
CA SER A 338 5.93 -8.30 -1.98
C SER A 338 5.70 -9.49 -1.04
N THR A 339 5.50 -10.70 -1.59
CA THR A 339 5.29 -11.91 -0.81
C THR A 339 6.59 -12.38 -0.15
N MET A 340 7.70 -12.38 -0.89
CA MET A 340 8.98 -12.87 -0.39
C MET A 340 9.63 -11.89 0.59
N GLN A 341 9.37 -10.59 0.49
CA GLN A 341 9.88 -9.56 1.38
C GLN A 341 9.60 -9.88 2.87
N GLY A 342 8.34 -10.12 3.20
CA GLY A 342 7.93 -10.49 4.56
C GLY A 342 8.50 -11.83 5.02
N ALA A 343 8.53 -12.82 4.14
CA ALA A 343 9.07 -14.15 4.44
C ALA A 343 10.58 -14.12 4.74
N LEU A 344 11.35 -13.37 3.95
CA LEU A 344 12.79 -13.20 4.14
C LEU A 344 13.12 -12.47 5.44
N VAL A 345 12.39 -11.39 5.76
CA VAL A 345 12.55 -10.69 7.04
C VAL A 345 12.23 -11.61 8.21
N TYR A 346 11.15 -12.39 8.12
CA TYR A 346 10.77 -13.35 9.16
C TYR A 346 11.86 -14.41 9.38
N GLN A 347 12.41 -14.98 8.29
CA GLN A 347 13.47 -15.99 8.34
C GLN A 347 14.79 -15.43 8.91
N ALA A 348 15.15 -14.19 8.54
CA ALA A 348 16.36 -13.53 9.01
C ALA A 348 16.28 -13.03 10.46
N SER A 349 15.09 -12.94 11.05
CA SER A 349 14.88 -12.19 12.30
C SER A 349 15.20 -12.96 13.58
N GLY A 350 15.32 -14.28 13.57
CA GLY A 350 15.55 -15.07 14.78
C GLY A 350 14.59 -14.68 15.92
N THR A 351 15.13 -14.20 17.05
CA THR A 351 14.35 -13.75 18.23
C THR A 351 13.85 -12.30 18.12
N SER A 352 14.43 -11.46 17.25
CA SER A 352 14.17 -10.01 17.15
C SER A 352 13.14 -9.66 16.06
N LYS A 353 12.07 -10.45 15.91
CA LYS A 353 11.10 -10.30 14.81
C LYS A 353 10.43 -8.93 14.76
N GLY A 354 9.92 -8.43 15.88
CA GLY A 354 9.19 -7.15 15.92
C GLY A 354 10.05 -5.97 15.46
N SER A 355 11.27 -5.89 15.95
CA SER A 355 12.23 -4.85 15.64
C SER A 355 12.63 -4.83 14.14
N ASN A 356 12.87 -6.01 13.54
CA ASN A 356 13.24 -6.12 12.14
C ASN A 356 12.08 -5.78 11.18
N PHE A 357 10.84 -6.12 11.55
CA PHE A 357 9.66 -5.65 10.81
C PHE A 357 9.43 -4.14 10.97
N GLY A 358 9.82 -3.56 12.11
CA GLY A 358 9.80 -2.09 12.30
C GLY A 358 10.74 -1.38 11.33
N ILE A 359 11.99 -1.88 11.15
CA ILE A 359 12.92 -1.32 10.15
C ILE A 359 12.40 -1.53 8.72
N LEU A 360 11.84 -2.69 8.43
CA LEU A 360 11.19 -2.90 7.12
C LEU A 360 10.11 -1.86 6.86
N ALA A 361 9.26 -1.58 7.83
CA ALA A 361 8.23 -0.53 7.71
C ALA A 361 8.83 0.86 7.46
N THR A 362 9.97 1.18 8.11
CA THR A 362 10.71 2.42 7.86
C THR A 362 11.23 2.48 6.41
N CYS A 363 11.79 1.38 5.89
CA CYS A 363 12.22 1.31 4.49
C CYS A 363 11.05 1.48 3.51
N ILE A 364 9.89 0.91 3.80
CA ILE A 364 8.67 1.12 3.00
C ILE A 364 8.21 2.59 3.10
N GLY A 365 8.34 3.19 4.28
CA GLY A 365 8.03 4.59 4.55
C GLY A 365 8.90 5.62 3.78
N THR A 366 9.91 5.20 3.01
CA THR A 366 10.71 6.12 2.17
C THR A 366 10.03 6.45 0.82
N ALA A 367 8.93 5.81 0.47
CA ALA A 367 8.22 6.03 -0.79
C ALA A 367 7.90 7.52 -1.10
N PRO A 368 7.49 8.37 -0.14
CA PRO A 368 7.30 9.80 -0.40
C PRO A 368 8.54 10.50 -0.95
N LEU A 369 9.75 10.11 -0.52
CA LEU A 369 11.00 10.69 -1.04
C LEU A 369 11.17 10.36 -2.53
N GLY A 370 10.88 9.12 -2.91
CA GLY A 370 10.90 8.71 -4.32
C GLY A 370 9.85 9.44 -5.16
N LEU A 371 8.65 9.64 -4.63
CA LEU A 371 7.58 10.37 -5.29
C LEU A 371 7.90 11.86 -5.48
N MET A 372 8.51 12.51 -4.47
CA MET A 372 8.96 13.89 -4.58
C MET A 372 10.08 14.05 -5.62
N ASN A 373 11.06 13.11 -5.62
CA ASN A 373 12.09 13.08 -6.64
C ASN A 373 11.48 12.90 -8.04
N LEU A 374 10.53 11.99 -8.19
CA LEU A 374 9.84 11.73 -9.45
C LEU A 374 9.09 12.98 -9.94
N SER A 375 8.38 13.67 -9.01
CA SER A 375 7.70 14.94 -9.30
C SER A 375 8.65 15.99 -9.84
N TRP A 376 9.82 16.15 -9.21
CA TRP A 376 10.83 17.09 -9.66
C TRP A 376 11.38 16.75 -11.05
N ILE A 377 11.67 15.48 -11.32
CA ILE A 377 12.13 15.03 -12.65
C ILE A 377 11.09 15.34 -13.73
N MET A 378 9.80 15.16 -13.42
CA MET A 378 8.70 15.43 -14.36
C MET A 378 8.55 16.91 -14.73
N THR A 379 9.13 17.85 -13.97
CA THR A 379 9.17 19.27 -14.38
C THR A 379 10.19 19.54 -15.49
N ILE A 380 11.10 18.58 -15.73
CA ILE A 380 12.23 18.73 -16.66
C ILE A 380 12.10 17.76 -17.85
N LEU A 381 11.60 16.55 -17.61
CA LEU A 381 11.54 15.47 -18.59
C LEU A 381 10.09 15.02 -18.84
N PRO A 382 9.76 14.59 -20.07
CA PRO A 382 8.46 13.99 -20.35
C PRO A 382 8.31 12.67 -19.59
N VAL A 383 7.05 12.23 -19.42
CA VAL A 383 6.69 11.10 -18.55
C VAL A 383 7.41 9.81 -18.89
N GLU A 384 7.54 9.47 -20.17
CA GLU A 384 8.25 8.26 -20.62
C GLU A 384 9.74 8.29 -20.26
N LYS A 385 10.41 9.44 -20.42
CA LYS A 385 11.81 9.63 -20.05
C LYS A 385 12.01 9.60 -18.54
N THR A 386 11.06 10.13 -17.80
CA THR A 386 11.03 10.06 -16.33
C THR A 386 10.95 8.62 -15.85
N ILE A 387 10.08 7.77 -16.45
CA ILE A 387 10.02 6.34 -16.15
C ILE A 387 11.35 5.66 -16.48
N GLN A 388 11.90 5.88 -17.67
CA GLN A 388 13.16 5.28 -18.13
C GLN A 388 14.31 5.62 -17.18
N LEU A 389 14.47 6.87 -16.81
CA LEU A 389 15.53 7.34 -15.90
C LEU A 389 15.41 6.67 -14.52
N ASN A 390 14.21 6.64 -13.93
CA ASN A 390 14.02 6.02 -12.62
C ASN A 390 14.23 4.51 -12.66
N VAL A 391 13.79 3.81 -13.71
CA VAL A 391 14.08 2.40 -13.90
C VAL A 391 15.59 2.15 -14.00
N PHE A 392 16.29 2.98 -14.77
CA PHE A 392 17.74 2.87 -14.95
C PHE A 392 18.48 3.05 -13.61
N LEU A 393 18.13 4.07 -12.84
CA LEU A 393 18.67 4.31 -11.51
C LEU A 393 18.37 3.15 -10.57
N GLY A 394 17.13 2.64 -10.57
CA GLY A 394 16.72 1.51 -9.75
C GLY A 394 17.52 0.23 -10.08
N LEU A 395 17.69 -0.10 -11.35
CA LEU A 395 18.50 -1.24 -11.81
C LEU A 395 19.98 -1.05 -11.50
N PHE A 396 20.52 0.15 -11.65
CA PHE A 396 21.89 0.48 -11.31
C PHE A 396 22.17 0.24 -9.83
N PHE A 397 21.35 0.76 -8.92
CA PHE A 397 21.51 0.51 -7.48
C PHE A 397 21.26 -0.95 -7.10
N LEU A 398 20.39 -1.64 -7.82
CA LEU A 398 20.16 -3.08 -7.62
C LEU A 398 21.41 -3.88 -8.01
N LEU A 399 22.06 -3.56 -9.12
CA LEU A 399 23.34 -4.17 -9.55
C LEU A 399 24.45 -3.90 -8.55
N LEU A 400 24.62 -2.66 -8.09
CA LEU A 400 25.61 -2.32 -7.06
C LEU A 400 25.38 -3.12 -5.77
N THR A 401 24.10 -3.26 -5.37
CA THR A 401 23.76 -4.08 -4.21
C THR A 401 24.14 -5.55 -4.45
N GLY A 402 23.82 -6.11 -5.61
CA GLY A 402 24.21 -7.47 -5.98
C GLY A 402 25.73 -7.69 -5.95
N LEU A 403 26.51 -6.78 -6.53
CA LEU A 403 27.98 -6.81 -6.52
C LEU A 403 28.53 -6.74 -5.10
N TYR A 404 28.03 -5.84 -4.26
CA TYR A 404 28.43 -5.73 -2.86
C TYR A 404 28.24 -7.04 -2.10
N PHE A 405 27.08 -7.70 -2.28
CA PHE A 405 26.82 -8.97 -1.59
C PHE A 405 27.61 -10.15 -2.16
N PHE A 406 27.89 -10.13 -3.47
CA PHE A 406 28.73 -11.13 -4.12
C PHE A 406 30.18 -11.07 -3.58
N LEU A 407 30.76 -9.86 -3.50
CA LEU A 407 32.13 -9.65 -2.98
C LEU A 407 32.25 -9.99 -1.49
N LYS A 408 31.21 -9.78 -0.71
CA LYS A 408 31.25 -10.06 0.73
C LYS A 408 30.96 -11.53 1.10
N ARG A 409 30.51 -12.33 0.14
CA ARG A 409 30.30 -13.78 0.31
C ARG A 409 31.57 -14.61 0.00
N ARG A 410 32.50 -14.00 -0.68
CA ARG A 410 33.88 -14.52 -0.83
C ARG A 410 34.74 -14.10 0.35
#